data_8b9992c724b7f14f49d19c3dd41f06bb
#
_entry.id   8b9992c724b7f14f49d19c3dd41f06bb
#
_cell.length_a   1.000
_cell.length_b   1.000
_cell.length_c   1.000
_cell.angle_alpha   90.00
_cell.angle_beta   90.00
_cell.angle_gamma   90.00
#
_symmetry.space_group_name_H-M   'P 1'
#
loop_
_entity.id
_entity.type
_entity.pdbx_description
1 polymer ?
#
loop_
_entity_poly.entity_id
_entity_poly.type
_entity_poly.pdbx_seq_one_letter_code
_entity_poly.pdbx_strand_id
1 'polypeptide(L)'
;MLRAGVGAGGGLLTAPALAACGASSAAPVRSGRVRISLWTHDPGYIKTFRTAIRDTGLMRGSRFDYGLKVTSAAPGDVMTRMIAQAVADGNTPDLAGLVIDQFPRVMGSSIARNLFVDLGDTVRPFGDDLLKLAPYTVDGVPYGLDSDNSITVLYYRQDLFEKYRVPEQVATWEELLEHGERLSKDHEVSVGMVSTGDNGSIVNGFLQFLLQRGGGFFDEAGHLVLDSPEALEVLRFMARGVRSGALLALPDPYGSACAAALKSGRLAATAMPNWYNAYGLQANVPDQKGRWRMRTLPRFAGGGHIGSTLGGTAFAVLKDKPHSQAALELLRRVYLSREGQILRYKSGGFLPTLKHLYQDPELVATEDAYLGGQPVFDVYGKAAADLPLFYQAPGMQILADVLGGPVLDALKGRTSPDAALQAGLRAYRQQVKR
;
A
#
# COMPACT_ATOMS: atom_id res chain seq x y z
N MET A 1 90.56 -1.61 -22.68
CA MET A 1 91.36 -1.26 -21.49
C MET A 1 90.48 -0.83 -20.36
N LEU A 2 90.70 -1.46 -19.19
CA LEU A 2 90.31 -1.15 -17.82
C LEU A 2 88.83 -1.34 -17.42
N ARG A 3 88.57 -2.42 -16.78
CA ARG A 3 88.49 -2.77 -15.29
C ARG A 3 87.43 -1.96 -14.57
N ALA A 4 86.30 -2.63 -14.16
CA ALA A 4 86.06 -3.41 -12.99
C ALA A 4 85.62 -2.54 -11.76
N GLY A 5 84.46 -2.79 -11.22
CA GLY A 5 84.01 -2.28 -9.95
C GLY A 5 82.71 -2.98 -9.57
N VAL A 6 82.81 -4.03 -8.75
CA VAL A 6 81.74 -4.77 -8.12
C VAL A 6 81.27 -3.97 -6.87
N GLY A 7 80.01 -3.67 -6.77
CA GLY A 7 79.35 -3.14 -5.55
C GLY A 7 78.06 -3.84 -5.32
N ALA A 8 78.06 -4.82 -4.39
CA ALA A 8 76.85 -5.49 -3.88
C ALA A 8 76.13 -4.57 -2.87
N GLY A 9 74.94 -4.12 -3.23
CA GLY A 9 74.05 -3.42 -2.31
C GLY A 9 72.70 -4.14 -2.27
N GLY A 10 72.50 -4.92 -1.20
CA GLY A 10 71.22 -5.57 -0.95
C GLY A 10 70.14 -4.55 -0.60
N GLY A 11 69.25 -4.27 -1.55
CA GLY A 11 68.04 -3.50 -1.28
C GLY A 11 66.90 -4.44 -0.89
N LEU A 12 66.46 -4.39 0.36
CA LEU A 12 65.23 -4.99 0.81
C LEU A 12 64.09 -4.32 0.08
N LEU A 13 63.43 -5.04 -0.82
CA LEU A 13 62.16 -4.68 -1.39
C LEU A 13 61.07 -4.88 -0.32
N THR A 14 60.72 -3.81 0.38
CA THR A 14 59.48 -3.78 1.18
C THR A 14 58.31 -3.68 0.17
N ALA A 15 57.60 -4.78 0.00
CA ALA A 15 56.30 -4.81 -0.69
C ALA A 15 55.35 -3.91 0.07
N PRO A 16 54.61 -2.98 -0.59
CA PRO A 16 53.54 -2.29 0.07
C PRO A 16 52.43 -3.29 0.34
N ALA A 17 52.10 -3.49 1.64
CA ALA A 17 50.89 -4.18 2.05
C ALA A 17 49.73 -3.42 1.41
N LEU A 18 49.08 -4.03 0.43
CA LEU A 18 47.74 -3.65 -0.02
C LEU A 18 46.83 -3.78 1.19
N ALA A 19 46.62 -2.66 1.90
CA ALA A 19 45.54 -2.54 2.86
C ALA A 19 44.25 -2.80 2.09
N ALA A 20 43.68 -3.98 2.27
CA ALA A 20 42.31 -4.28 1.85
C ALA A 20 41.43 -3.21 2.52
N CYS A 21 40.94 -2.26 1.71
CA CYS A 21 39.84 -1.38 2.11
C CYS A 21 38.58 -2.25 2.26
N GLY A 22 38.53 -3.01 3.35
CA GLY A 22 37.26 -3.51 3.86
C GLY A 22 36.45 -2.28 4.24
N ALA A 23 35.33 -2.08 3.59
CA ALA A 23 34.36 -1.06 3.99
C ALA A 23 34.02 -1.32 5.47
N SER A 24 34.63 -0.56 6.38
CA SER A 24 34.35 -0.62 7.80
C SER A 24 32.92 -0.09 7.96
N SER A 25 31.96 -0.97 8.22
CA SER A 25 30.63 -0.56 8.68
C SER A 25 30.86 0.33 9.91
N ALA A 26 30.44 1.60 9.81
CA ALA A 26 30.59 2.53 10.92
C ALA A 26 29.86 1.95 12.15
N ALA A 27 30.50 2.07 13.33
CA ALA A 27 29.96 1.52 14.57
C ALA A 27 28.54 2.01 14.83
N PRO A 28 27.63 1.14 15.32
CA PRO A 28 26.25 1.52 15.61
C PRO A 28 26.17 2.65 16.65
N VAL A 29 25.43 3.71 16.32
CA VAL A 29 25.13 4.82 17.25
C VAL A 29 24.10 4.33 18.25
N ARG A 30 24.41 4.44 19.53
CA ARG A 30 23.58 3.91 20.62
C ARG A 30 22.77 4.98 21.38
N SER A 31 23.15 6.25 21.27
CA SER A 31 22.48 7.40 21.92
C SER A 31 22.98 8.73 21.33
N GLY A 32 22.32 9.83 21.68
CA GLY A 32 22.70 11.20 21.31
C GLY A 32 22.06 11.64 20.00
N ARG A 33 22.65 12.68 19.40
CA ARG A 33 22.08 13.26 18.18
C ARG A 33 22.24 12.34 16.98
N VAL A 34 21.13 12.07 16.27
CA VAL A 34 21.07 11.25 15.06
C VAL A 34 20.31 11.98 13.95
N ARG A 35 20.71 11.76 12.70
CA ARG A 35 20.00 12.30 11.55
C ARG A 35 19.55 11.16 10.66
N ILE A 36 18.31 10.70 10.87
CA ILE A 36 17.73 9.58 10.10
C ILE A 36 17.54 9.99 8.65
N SER A 37 18.11 9.20 7.75
CA SER A 37 17.87 9.28 6.31
C SER A 37 16.58 8.54 5.98
N LEU A 38 15.54 9.28 5.59
CA LEU A 38 14.21 8.77 5.25
C LEU A 38 13.97 8.91 3.75
N TRP A 39 13.72 7.80 3.07
CA TRP A 39 13.25 7.80 1.69
C TRP A 39 11.78 7.41 1.62
N THR A 40 10.96 8.24 0.98
CA THR A 40 9.53 8.00 0.84
C THR A 40 8.95 8.81 -0.31
N HIS A 41 7.74 8.49 -0.75
CA HIS A 41 7.07 9.14 -1.89
C HIS A 41 6.02 10.17 -1.46
N ASP A 42 5.45 10.07 -0.26
CA ASP A 42 4.28 10.83 0.16
C ASP A 42 4.64 11.95 1.14
N PRO A 43 4.22 13.21 0.85
CA PRO A 43 4.41 14.34 1.76
C PRO A 43 3.73 14.16 3.13
N GLY A 44 2.64 13.40 3.22
CA GLY A 44 1.94 13.08 4.46
C GLY A 44 2.82 12.29 5.42
N TYR A 45 3.58 11.30 4.94
CA TYR A 45 4.55 10.57 5.74
C TYR A 45 5.68 11.47 6.23
N ILE A 46 6.18 12.34 5.34
CA ILE A 46 7.22 13.31 5.72
C ILE A 46 6.73 14.23 6.84
N LYS A 47 5.49 14.74 6.71
CA LYS A 47 4.85 15.57 7.73
C LYS A 47 4.73 14.81 9.05
N THR A 48 4.26 13.56 9.00
CA THR A 48 4.08 12.71 10.18
C THR A 48 5.40 12.51 10.94
N PHE A 49 6.47 12.07 10.25
CA PHE A 49 7.76 11.88 10.92
C PHE A 49 8.35 13.19 11.47
N ARG A 50 8.21 14.31 10.73
CA ARG A 50 8.63 15.63 11.23
C ARG A 50 7.85 16.08 12.45
N THR A 51 6.55 15.79 12.52
CA THR A 51 5.73 16.09 13.70
C THR A 51 6.12 15.17 14.86
N ALA A 52 6.29 13.88 14.61
CA ALA A 52 6.64 12.89 15.62
C ALA A 52 7.96 13.21 16.34
N ILE A 53 9.03 13.56 15.61
CA ILE A 53 10.33 13.88 16.22
C ILE A 53 10.33 15.19 17.04
N ARG A 54 9.32 16.04 16.85
CA ARG A 54 9.14 17.29 17.62
C ARG A 54 8.20 17.11 18.79
N ASP A 55 7.45 16.03 18.84
CA ASP A 55 6.53 15.71 19.93
C ASP A 55 7.31 15.21 21.14
N THR A 56 7.43 16.09 22.15
CA THR A 56 8.19 15.79 23.37
C THR A 56 7.54 14.69 24.21
N GLY A 57 6.22 14.50 24.11
CA GLY A 57 5.49 13.40 24.75
C GLY A 57 5.86 12.08 24.13
N LEU A 58 5.75 11.96 22.79
CA LEU A 58 6.08 10.76 22.04
C LEU A 58 7.57 10.39 22.13
N MET A 59 8.47 11.40 22.18
CA MET A 59 9.92 11.18 22.28
C MET A 59 10.42 11.07 23.71
N ARG A 60 9.56 11.15 24.73
CA ARG A 60 9.97 11.02 26.14
C ARG A 60 10.70 9.71 26.39
N GLY A 61 11.85 9.81 27.06
CA GLY A 61 12.69 8.64 27.36
C GLY A 61 13.44 8.06 26.16
N SER A 62 13.41 8.72 24.99
CA SER A 62 14.29 8.35 23.90
C SER A 62 15.75 8.61 24.26
N ARG A 63 16.62 7.68 23.81
CA ARG A 63 18.08 7.85 23.92
C ARG A 63 18.64 8.75 22.82
N PHE A 64 17.81 9.08 21.82
CA PHE A 64 18.23 9.81 20.63
C PHE A 64 17.53 11.17 20.52
N ASP A 65 18.30 12.15 20.05
CA ASP A 65 17.82 13.46 19.59
C ASP A 65 17.73 13.43 18.06
N TYR A 66 16.50 13.36 17.53
CA TYR A 66 16.24 13.05 16.14
C TYR A 66 16.24 14.28 15.23
N GLY A 67 16.97 14.19 14.12
CA GLY A 67 16.78 14.98 12.92
C GLY A 67 16.44 14.08 11.74
N LEU A 68 15.87 14.67 10.66
CA LEU A 68 15.57 13.95 9.42
C LEU A 68 16.33 14.52 8.23
N LYS A 69 16.84 13.63 7.39
CA LYS A 69 17.27 13.90 6.01
C LYS A 69 16.32 13.17 5.08
N VAL A 70 15.47 13.91 4.38
CA VAL A 70 14.41 13.32 3.56
C VAL A 70 14.81 13.31 2.09
N THR A 71 14.60 12.18 1.42
CA THR A 71 14.59 12.05 -0.04
C THR A 71 13.19 11.61 -0.48
N SER A 72 12.55 12.43 -1.31
CA SER A 72 11.24 12.12 -1.90
C SER A 72 11.43 11.74 -3.36
N ALA A 73 10.80 10.65 -3.79
CA ALA A 73 10.81 10.18 -5.17
C ALA A 73 9.54 9.36 -5.45
N ALA A 74 9.22 9.08 -6.71
CA ALA A 74 8.10 8.21 -7.05
C ALA A 74 8.27 6.81 -6.41
N PRO A 75 7.18 6.08 -6.11
CA PRO A 75 7.24 4.80 -5.41
C PRO A 75 8.20 3.78 -6.02
N GLY A 76 8.12 3.57 -7.33
CA GLY A 76 9.01 2.67 -8.06
C GLY A 76 10.47 3.10 -8.04
N ASP A 77 10.72 4.42 -8.05
CA ASP A 77 12.07 5.00 -7.97
C ASP A 77 12.71 4.78 -6.60
N VAL A 78 11.93 4.90 -5.50
CA VAL A 78 12.42 4.61 -4.14
C VAL A 78 12.97 3.20 -4.09
N MET A 79 12.18 2.20 -4.53
CA MET A 79 12.58 0.80 -4.53
C MET A 79 13.77 0.54 -5.46
N THR A 80 13.72 1.04 -6.69
CA THR A 80 14.77 0.82 -7.68
C THR A 80 16.11 1.41 -7.22
N ARG A 81 16.12 2.65 -6.73
CA ARG A 81 17.33 3.30 -6.21
C ARG A 81 17.86 2.59 -4.97
N MET A 82 16.98 2.15 -4.07
CA MET A 82 17.37 1.43 -2.86
C MET A 82 18.10 0.13 -3.21
N ILE A 83 17.52 -0.69 -4.10
CA ILE A 83 18.16 -1.94 -4.55
C ILE A 83 19.48 -1.66 -5.26
N ALA A 84 19.52 -0.70 -6.18
CA ALA A 84 20.75 -0.35 -6.91
C ALA A 84 21.85 0.15 -5.97
N GLN A 85 21.52 1.00 -5.01
CA GLN A 85 22.48 1.47 -4.01
C GLN A 85 22.98 0.33 -3.09
N ALA A 86 22.09 -0.60 -2.73
CA ALA A 86 22.48 -1.75 -1.91
C ALA A 86 23.45 -2.68 -2.65
N VAL A 87 23.23 -2.93 -3.94
CA VAL A 87 24.14 -3.74 -4.79
C VAL A 87 25.49 -3.05 -5.00
N ALA A 88 25.52 -1.72 -5.06
CA ALA A 88 26.73 -0.93 -5.27
C ALA A 88 27.47 -0.55 -3.97
N ASP A 89 27.12 -1.14 -2.82
CA ASP A 89 27.60 -0.72 -1.48
C ASP A 89 27.50 0.79 -1.25
N GLY A 90 26.47 1.39 -1.85
CA GLY A 90 26.23 2.82 -1.85
C GLY A 90 25.44 3.32 -0.65
N ASN A 91 25.00 4.57 -0.74
CA ASN A 91 24.32 5.25 0.36
C ASN A 91 22.81 4.96 0.39
N THR A 92 22.41 3.79 0.91
CA THR A 92 21.00 3.46 1.20
C THR A 92 20.46 4.27 2.40
N PRO A 93 19.13 4.47 2.52
CA PRO A 93 18.54 5.17 3.67
C PRO A 93 18.68 4.39 4.98
N ASP A 94 18.36 5.02 6.12
CA ASP A 94 18.16 4.32 7.40
C ASP A 94 16.73 3.76 7.49
N LEU A 95 15.75 4.48 6.89
CA LEU A 95 14.33 4.15 6.89
C LEU A 95 13.74 4.38 5.49
N ALA A 96 13.04 3.39 4.95
CA ALA A 96 12.41 3.45 3.63
C ALA A 96 10.90 3.18 3.69
N GLY A 97 10.11 4.06 3.08
CA GLY A 97 8.69 3.84 2.80
C GLY A 97 8.52 3.13 1.47
N LEU A 98 8.07 1.88 1.52
CA LEU A 98 7.96 0.97 0.38
C LEU A 98 6.49 0.70 0.08
N VAL A 99 6.02 1.14 -1.08
CA VAL A 99 4.64 0.89 -1.51
C VAL A 99 4.42 -0.61 -1.69
N ILE A 100 3.25 -1.07 -1.33
CA ILE A 100 2.88 -2.48 -1.25
C ILE A 100 3.10 -3.25 -2.55
N ASP A 101 2.80 -2.64 -3.70
CA ASP A 101 2.99 -3.24 -5.03
C ASP A 101 4.46 -3.36 -5.45
N GLN A 102 5.36 -2.62 -4.79
CA GLN A 102 6.80 -2.68 -5.02
C GLN A 102 7.50 -3.69 -4.09
N PHE A 103 6.88 -4.06 -2.96
CA PHE A 103 7.48 -4.93 -1.97
C PHE A 103 7.80 -6.34 -2.50
N PRO A 104 7.01 -6.96 -3.40
CA PRO A 104 7.34 -8.25 -4.01
C PRO A 104 8.73 -8.31 -4.67
N ARG A 105 9.28 -7.18 -5.11
CA ARG A 105 10.63 -7.10 -5.70
C ARG A 105 11.77 -7.47 -4.74
N VAL A 106 11.53 -7.40 -3.44
CA VAL A 106 12.50 -7.76 -2.39
C VAL A 106 12.16 -9.07 -1.69
N MET A 107 11.02 -9.71 -2.00
CA MET A 107 10.60 -10.96 -1.38
C MET A 107 11.42 -12.17 -1.86
N GLY A 108 11.98 -12.11 -3.07
CA GLY A 108 12.79 -13.21 -3.63
C GLY A 108 14.27 -13.12 -3.27
N SER A 109 15.00 -14.22 -3.48
CA SER A 109 16.48 -14.30 -3.47
C SER A 109 17.15 -13.73 -2.21
N SER A 110 16.53 -13.86 -1.04
CA SER A 110 17.04 -13.35 0.25
C SER A 110 17.26 -11.83 0.30
N ILE A 111 16.72 -11.05 -0.66
CA ILE A 111 16.94 -9.60 -0.72
C ILE A 111 16.43 -8.93 0.56
N ALA A 112 15.20 -9.20 0.97
CA ALA A 112 14.62 -8.60 2.19
C ALA A 112 15.48 -8.93 3.42
N ARG A 113 15.87 -10.20 3.60
CA ARG A 113 16.74 -10.65 4.70
C ARG A 113 18.08 -9.93 4.70
N ASN A 114 18.63 -9.61 3.53
CA ASN A 114 19.93 -8.96 3.42
C ASN A 114 19.84 -7.44 3.62
N LEU A 115 18.71 -6.82 3.29
CA LEU A 115 18.56 -5.37 3.35
C LEU A 115 17.93 -4.84 4.64
N PHE A 116 16.95 -5.55 5.18
CA PHE A 116 16.10 -5.02 6.23
C PHE A 116 16.33 -5.68 7.59
N VAL A 117 16.04 -4.92 8.62
CA VAL A 117 15.96 -5.41 10.00
C VAL A 117 14.76 -6.35 10.10
N ASP A 118 14.99 -7.53 10.70
CA ASP A 118 13.93 -8.44 11.12
C ASP A 118 13.08 -7.78 12.21
N LEU A 119 11.78 -7.65 11.96
CA LEU A 119 10.85 -7.03 12.88
C LEU A 119 10.08 -8.04 13.74
N GLY A 120 10.38 -9.35 13.66
CA GLY A 120 9.66 -10.41 14.35
C GLY A 120 9.53 -10.16 15.85
N ASP A 121 10.65 -9.90 16.54
CA ASP A 121 10.63 -9.57 17.97
C ASP A 121 9.90 -8.25 18.28
N THR A 122 9.92 -7.33 17.34
CA THR A 122 9.28 -6.01 17.48
C THR A 122 7.75 -6.12 17.39
N VAL A 123 7.22 -6.97 16.52
CA VAL A 123 5.77 -7.11 16.29
C VAL A 123 5.11 -8.21 17.11
N ARG A 124 5.87 -9.22 17.57
CA ARG A 124 5.35 -10.35 18.35
C ARG A 124 4.45 -9.95 19.54
N PRO A 125 4.75 -8.89 20.32
CA PRO A 125 3.88 -8.47 21.41
C PRO A 125 2.47 -8.03 21.00
N PHE A 126 2.25 -7.72 19.72
CA PHE A 126 0.99 -7.22 19.22
C PHE A 126 0.08 -8.32 18.64
N GLY A 127 0.66 -9.45 18.20
CA GLY A 127 -0.12 -10.58 17.66
C GLY A 127 -1.17 -10.13 16.62
N ASP A 128 -2.41 -10.59 16.80
CA ASP A 128 -3.53 -10.30 15.92
C ASP A 128 -4.06 -8.86 16.02
N ASP A 129 -3.51 -8.06 16.93
CA ASP A 129 -3.82 -6.63 17.00
C ASP A 129 -3.20 -5.83 15.84
N LEU A 130 -2.12 -6.34 15.23
CA LEU A 130 -1.47 -5.71 14.09
C LEU A 130 -2.06 -6.21 12.77
N LEU A 131 -2.92 -5.39 12.15
CA LEU A 131 -3.87 -5.82 11.12
C LEU A 131 -3.26 -6.20 9.77
N LYS A 132 -2.23 -5.54 9.28
CA LYS A 132 -1.76 -5.73 7.90
C LYS A 132 -0.27 -6.01 7.84
N LEU A 133 0.13 -7.16 8.37
CA LEU A 133 1.54 -7.58 8.41
C LEU A 133 1.91 -8.53 7.26
N ALA A 134 0.97 -9.40 6.86
CA ALA A 134 1.21 -10.46 5.89
C ALA A 134 1.83 -9.98 4.55
N PRO A 135 1.41 -8.86 3.93
CA PRO A 135 1.99 -8.39 2.66
C PRO A 135 3.47 -8.02 2.74
N TYR A 136 4.01 -7.83 3.93
CA TYR A 136 5.39 -7.40 4.19
C TYR A 136 6.21 -8.47 4.93
N THR A 137 5.69 -9.69 4.93
CA THR A 137 6.30 -10.87 5.56
C THR A 137 6.92 -11.76 4.48
N VAL A 138 8.14 -12.21 4.70
CA VAL A 138 8.89 -13.10 3.80
C VAL A 138 9.40 -14.28 4.61
N ASP A 139 9.06 -15.50 4.23
CA ASP A 139 9.42 -16.74 4.95
C ASP A 139 9.06 -16.67 6.44
N GLY A 140 7.90 -16.13 6.79
CA GLY A 140 7.43 -15.95 8.17
C GLY A 140 8.07 -14.79 8.95
N VAL A 141 8.97 -14.02 8.32
CA VAL A 141 9.68 -12.88 8.95
C VAL A 141 9.13 -11.56 8.42
N PRO A 142 8.57 -10.67 9.26
CA PRO A 142 8.14 -9.34 8.85
C PRO A 142 9.33 -8.40 8.69
N TYR A 143 9.39 -7.69 7.56
CA TYR A 143 10.44 -6.72 7.23
C TYR A 143 9.92 -5.29 7.08
N GLY A 144 8.62 -5.08 7.19
CA GLY A 144 8.00 -3.76 7.11
C GLY A 144 6.80 -3.63 8.03
N LEU A 145 6.59 -2.44 8.60
CA LEU A 145 5.36 -2.09 9.31
C LEU A 145 4.46 -1.29 8.38
N ASP A 146 3.23 -1.76 8.18
CA ASP A 146 2.24 -1.02 7.38
C ASP A 146 2.00 0.38 7.95
N SER A 147 1.87 1.34 7.06
CA SER A 147 1.64 2.73 7.46
C SER A 147 0.16 3.08 7.58
N ASP A 148 -0.68 2.32 6.92
CA ASP A 148 -2.09 2.60 6.80
C ASP A 148 -2.79 1.32 6.34
N ASN A 149 -3.77 0.85 7.05
CA ASN A 149 -4.52 -0.35 6.65
C ASN A 149 -5.15 -0.22 5.26
N SER A 150 -5.21 1.00 4.72
CA SER A 150 -5.79 1.31 3.40
C SER A 150 -7.19 0.71 3.25
N ILE A 151 -8.01 0.85 4.30
CA ILE A 151 -9.33 0.24 4.37
C ILE A 151 -10.23 0.83 3.29
N THR A 152 -10.71 -0.03 2.40
CA THR A 152 -11.67 0.33 1.37
C THR A 152 -13.08 0.37 1.94
N VAL A 153 -13.77 1.46 1.65
CA VAL A 153 -15.17 1.73 2.00
C VAL A 153 -15.93 2.20 0.77
N LEU A 154 -17.26 2.21 0.84
CA LEU A 154 -18.09 2.82 -0.19
C LEU A 154 -18.33 4.29 0.14
N TYR A 155 -17.75 5.21 -0.64
CA TYR A 155 -18.13 6.62 -0.65
C TYR A 155 -19.32 6.80 -1.58
N TYR A 156 -20.34 7.57 -1.16
CA TYR A 156 -21.51 7.84 -1.99
C TYR A 156 -22.03 9.26 -1.79
N ARG A 157 -22.63 9.81 -2.84
CA ARG A 157 -23.34 11.09 -2.86
C ARG A 157 -24.73 10.89 -2.27
N GLN A 158 -24.91 11.31 -1.01
CA GLN A 158 -26.19 11.20 -0.32
C GLN A 158 -27.32 11.88 -1.11
N ASP A 159 -27.09 13.11 -1.56
CA ASP A 159 -28.08 13.87 -2.33
C ASP A 159 -28.47 13.20 -3.67
N LEU A 160 -27.55 12.49 -4.32
CA LEU A 160 -27.88 11.73 -5.54
C LEU A 160 -28.60 10.42 -5.22
N PHE A 161 -28.22 9.73 -4.15
CA PHE A 161 -28.91 8.51 -3.70
C PHE A 161 -30.35 8.83 -3.33
N GLU A 162 -30.59 9.92 -2.56
CA GLU A 162 -31.93 10.41 -2.25
C GLU A 162 -32.72 10.78 -3.51
N LYS A 163 -32.13 11.60 -4.39
CA LYS A 163 -32.74 12.03 -5.64
C LYS A 163 -33.20 10.86 -6.51
N TYR A 164 -32.37 9.84 -6.63
CA TYR A 164 -32.63 8.69 -7.51
C TYR A 164 -33.20 7.47 -6.77
N ARG A 165 -33.53 7.62 -5.49
CA ARG A 165 -34.13 6.57 -4.65
C ARG A 165 -33.28 5.30 -4.60
N VAL A 166 -31.95 5.45 -4.49
CA VAL A 166 -31.03 4.37 -4.18
C VAL A 166 -31.00 4.22 -2.65
N PRO A 167 -31.26 3.03 -2.11
CA PRO A 167 -31.18 2.83 -0.66
C PRO A 167 -29.76 3.04 -0.14
N GLU A 168 -29.61 3.74 0.98
CA GLU A 168 -28.31 3.88 1.63
C GLU A 168 -27.81 2.54 2.19
N GLN A 169 -28.72 1.65 2.57
CA GLN A 169 -28.44 0.33 3.17
C GLN A 169 -28.60 -0.79 2.13
N VAL A 170 -27.89 -0.68 0.99
CA VAL A 170 -27.81 -1.76 0.01
C VAL A 170 -26.99 -2.91 0.60
N ALA A 171 -27.53 -4.12 0.60
CA ALA A 171 -26.90 -5.26 1.25
C ALA A 171 -25.82 -5.91 0.40
N THR A 172 -26.04 -5.99 -0.92
CA THR A 172 -25.13 -6.68 -1.84
C THR A 172 -24.68 -5.80 -2.99
N TRP A 173 -23.51 -6.16 -3.59
CA TRP A 173 -23.03 -5.54 -4.80
C TRP A 173 -23.97 -5.73 -5.98
N GLU A 174 -24.62 -6.88 -6.06
CA GLU A 174 -25.57 -7.20 -7.12
C GLU A 174 -26.78 -6.25 -7.06
N GLU A 175 -27.29 -6.00 -5.85
CA GLU A 175 -28.37 -5.01 -5.63
C GLU A 175 -27.92 -3.59 -6.01
N LEU A 176 -26.72 -3.15 -5.58
CA LEU A 176 -26.18 -1.85 -5.96
C LEU A 176 -25.99 -1.74 -7.48
N LEU A 177 -25.54 -2.83 -8.11
CA LEU A 177 -25.34 -2.87 -9.55
C LEU A 177 -26.66 -2.73 -10.30
N GLU A 178 -27.74 -3.38 -9.86
CA GLU A 178 -29.09 -3.23 -10.46
C GLU A 178 -29.61 -1.79 -10.37
N HIS A 179 -29.36 -1.09 -9.25
CA HIS A 179 -29.63 0.34 -9.15
C HIS A 179 -28.78 1.12 -10.14
N GLY A 180 -27.48 0.81 -10.24
CA GLY A 180 -26.56 1.45 -11.16
C GLY A 180 -26.92 1.26 -12.63
N GLU A 181 -27.39 0.08 -13.03
CA GLU A 181 -27.83 -0.22 -14.40
C GLU A 181 -29.02 0.66 -14.79
N ARG A 182 -30.01 0.84 -13.90
CA ARG A 182 -31.12 1.77 -14.11
C ARG A 182 -30.64 3.21 -14.20
N LEU A 183 -29.79 3.64 -13.26
CA LEU A 183 -29.26 5.01 -13.23
C LEU A 183 -28.41 5.34 -14.46
N SER A 184 -27.59 4.40 -14.91
CA SER A 184 -26.80 4.57 -16.13
C SER A 184 -27.67 4.73 -17.36
N LYS A 185 -28.71 3.90 -17.50
CA LYS A 185 -29.64 3.94 -18.62
C LYS A 185 -30.47 5.22 -18.65
N ASP A 186 -31.02 5.64 -17.50
CA ASP A 186 -32.02 6.70 -17.43
C ASP A 186 -31.40 8.09 -17.19
N HIS A 187 -30.16 8.17 -16.61
CA HIS A 187 -29.55 9.40 -16.13
C HIS A 187 -28.06 9.54 -16.43
N GLU A 188 -27.42 8.53 -17.07
CA GLU A 188 -25.96 8.48 -17.28
C GLU A 188 -25.14 8.54 -15.96
N VAL A 189 -25.67 7.98 -14.87
CA VAL A 189 -25.04 7.98 -13.55
C VAL A 189 -24.58 6.57 -13.18
N SER A 190 -23.31 6.46 -12.78
CA SER A 190 -22.67 5.23 -12.34
C SER A 190 -22.57 5.18 -10.80
N VAL A 191 -22.62 3.97 -10.22
CA VAL A 191 -22.52 3.71 -8.77
C VAL A 191 -21.17 3.15 -8.35
N GLY A 192 -20.20 3.19 -9.23
CA GLY A 192 -18.83 2.76 -8.98
C GLY A 192 -17.94 3.07 -10.18
N MET A 193 -16.65 2.80 -10.02
CA MET A 193 -15.68 2.93 -11.11
C MET A 193 -14.71 1.77 -11.12
N VAL A 194 -14.10 1.52 -12.28
CA VAL A 194 -12.97 0.61 -12.47
C VAL A 194 -11.88 1.28 -13.29
N SER A 195 -10.62 1.00 -12.95
CA SER A 195 -9.49 1.51 -13.73
C SER A 195 -9.30 0.69 -15.02
N THR A 196 -8.95 1.38 -16.11
CA THR A 196 -8.70 0.79 -17.43
C THR A 196 -7.42 1.33 -18.10
N GLY A 197 -6.59 2.06 -17.36
CA GLY A 197 -5.43 2.76 -17.91
C GLY A 197 -4.21 1.86 -18.12
N ASP A 198 -3.69 1.33 -17.05
CA ASP A 198 -2.50 0.47 -17.08
C ASP A 198 -2.76 -0.87 -16.39
N ASN A 199 -1.90 -1.87 -16.69
CA ASN A 199 -2.08 -3.23 -16.18
C ASN A 199 -2.09 -3.29 -14.64
N GLY A 200 -1.22 -2.53 -13.97
CA GLY A 200 -1.15 -2.50 -12.52
C GLY A 200 -2.44 -1.98 -11.89
N SER A 201 -2.96 -0.86 -12.38
CA SER A 201 -4.21 -0.26 -11.91
C SER A 201 -5.42 -1.17 -12.15
N ILE A 202 -5.48 -1.84 -13.31
CA ILE A 202 -6.54 -2.80 -13.66
C ILE A 202 -6.52 -3.97 -12.68
N VAL A 203 -5.34 -4.57 -12.49
CA VAL A 203 -5.15 -5.75 -11.63
C VAL A 203 -5.38 -5.41 -10.16
N ASN A 204 -4.94 -4.23 -9.70
CA ASN A 204 -5.20 -3.76 -8.34
C ASN A 204 -6.69 -3.54 -8.07
N GLY A 205 -7.44 -2.99 -9.04
CA GLY A 205 -8.89 -2.86 -8.94
C GLY A 205 -9.59 -4.23 -8.87
N PHE A 206 -9.13 -5.20 -9.67
CA PHE A 206 -9.63 -6.57 -9.60
C PHE A 206 -9.29 -7.23 -8.26
N LEU A 207 -8.04 -7.10 -7.79
CA LEU A 207 -7.60 -7.63 -6.50
C LEU A 207 -8.43 -7.08 -5.33
N GLN A 208 -8.74 -5.78 -5.33
CA GLN A 208 -9.56 -5.15 -4.29
C GLN A 208 -10.92 -5.86 -4.12
N PHE A 209 -11.63 -6.09 -5.20
CA PHE A 209 -12.91 -6.82 -5.18
C PHE A 209 -12.73 -8.31 -4.87
N LEU A 210 -11.64 -8.92 -5.35
CA LEU A 210 -11.34 -10.32 -5.09
C LEU A 210 -11.04 -10.57 -3.61
N LEU A 211 -10.21 -9.73 -2.98
CA LEU A 211 -9.96 -9.80 -1.54
C LEU A 211 -11.26 -9.63 -0.75
N GLN A 212 -12.10 -8.67 -1.12
CA GLN A 212 -13.40 -8.49 -0.49
C GLN A 212 -14.28 -9.74 -0.63
N ARG A 213 -14.25 -10.41 -1.78
CA ARG A 213 -15.02 -11.64 -2.00
C ARG A 213 -14.48 -12.85 -1.22
N GLY A 214 -13.31 -12.73 -0.63
CA GLY A 214 -12.64 -13.79 0.14
C GLY A 214 -11.67 -14.63 -0.70
N GLY A 215 -11.32 -14.16 -1.89
CA GLY A 215 -10.25 -14.73 -2.71
C GLY A 215 -8.94 -13.94 -2.62
N GLY A 216 -7.97 -14.32 -3.42
CA GLY A 216 -6.66 -13.67 -3.49
C GLY A 216 -5.88 -14.12 -4.72
N PHE A 217 -4.74 -13.51 -4.96
CA PHE A 217 -3.84 -13.98 -6.02
C PHE A 217 -2.90 -15.08 -5.52
N PHE A 218 -2.40 -14.92 -4.29
CA PHE A 218 -1.47 -15.86 -3.67
C PHE A 218 -1.96 -16.26 -2.29
N ASP A 219 -1.62 -17.46 -1.85
CA ASP A 219 -1.77 -17.93 -0.48
C ASP A 219 -0.57 -17.53 0.41
N GLU A 220 -0.61 -17.91 1.67
CA GLU A 220 0.45 -17.65 2.64
C GLU A 220 1.79 -18.27 2.24
N ALA A 221 1.77 -19.41 1.53
CA ALA A 221 2.95 -20.08 1.02
C ALA A 221 3.47 -19.49 -0.31
N GLY A 222 2.79 -18.48 -0.85
CA GLY A 222 3.14 -17.84 -2.12
C GLY A 222 2.71 -18.62 -3.37
N HIS A 223 1.83 -19.61 -3.22
CA HIS A 223 1.26 -20.30 -4.39
C HIS A 223 0.15 -19.48 -5.03
N LEU A 224 0.08 -19.50 -6.35
CA LEU A 224 -0.98 -18.84 -7.11
C LEU A 224 -2.33 -19.55 -6.87
N VAL A 225 -3.30 -18.83 -6.29
CA VAL A 225 -4.67 -19.33 -5.99
C VAL A 225 -5.77 -18.60 -6.78
N LEU A 226 -5.39 -17.85 -7.81
CA LEU A 226 -6.31 -17.05 -8.64
C LEU A 226 -7.32 -17.91 -9.43
N ASP A 227 -7.04 -19.20 -9.67
CA ASP A 227 -7.97 -20.12 -10.36
C ASP A 227 -9.10 -20.56 -9.42
N SER A 228 -10.02 -19.64 -9.13
CA SER A 228 -11.05 -19.81 -8.10
C SER A 228 -12.43 -19.33 -8.57
N PRO A 229 -13.53 -19.88 -8.01
CA PRO A 229 -14.88 -19.39 -8.27
C PRO A 229 -15.06 -17.91 -7.92
N GLU A 230 -14.42 -17.45 -6.84
CA GLU A 230 -14.46 -16.05 -6.38
C GLU A 230 -13.84 -15.11 -7.42
N ALA A 231 -12.72 -15.49 -8.03
CA ALA A 231 -12.06 -14.69 -9.06
C ALA A 231 -12.97 -14.56 -10.31
N LEU A 232 -13.62 -15.63 -10.70
CA LEU A 232 -14.53 -15.63 -11.85
C LEU A 232 -15.80 -14.82 -11.54
N GLU A 233 -16.38 -14.94 -10.35
CA GLU A 233 -17.55 -14.17 -9.89
C GLU A 233 -17.24 -12.67 -9.92
N VAL A 234 -16.12 -12.25 -9.35
CA VAL A 234 -15.70 -10.84 -9.33
C VAL A 234 -15.46 -10.31 -10.74
N LEU A 235 -14.79 -11.05 -11.61
CA LEU A 235 -14.54 -10.60 -12.97
C LEU A 235 -15.84 -10.49 -13.79
N ARG A 236 -16.81 -11.39 -13.57
CA ARG A 236 -18.16 -11.31 -14.16
C ARG A 236 -18.93 -10.09 -13.67
N PHE A 237 -18.88 -9.82 -12.36
CA PHE A 237 -19.47 -8.63 -11.75
C PHE A 237 -18.90 -7.35 -12.36
N MET A 238 -17.57 -7.20 -12.41
CA MET A 238 -16.91 -6.02 -12.99
C MET A 238 -17.25 -5.86 -14.48
N ALA A 239 -17.20 -6.94 -15.26
CA ALA A 239 -17.53 -6.92 -16.69
C ALA A 239 -19.01 -6.56 -16.95
N ARG A 240 -19.95 -7.08 -16.14
CA ARG A 240 -21.37 -6.71 -16.18
C ARG A 240 -21.53 -5.22 -15.88
N GLY A 241 -20.90 -4.72 -14.82
CA GLY A 241 -20.99 -3.33 -14.38
C GLY A 241 -20.46 -2.36 -15.42
N VAL A 242 -19.34 -2.66 -16.07
CA VAL A 242 -18.80 -1.82 -17.15
C VAL A 242 -19.70 -1.81 -18.38
N ARG A 243 -20.16 -2.99 -18.81
CA ARG A 243 -21.04 -3.08 -20.02
C ARG A 243 -22.37 -2.41 -19.83
N SER A 244 -22.94 -2.43 -18.63
CA SER A 244 -24.22 -1.75 -18.33
C SER A 244 -24.04 -0.27 -18.00
N GLY A 245 -22.79 0.21 -17.83
CA GLY A 245 -22.50 1.56 -17.39
C GLY A 245 -22.72 1.80 -15.89
N ALA A 246 -23.12 0.79 -15.13
CA ALA A 246 -23.25 0.89 -13.67
C ALA A 246 -21.90 1.13 -12.99
N LEU A 247 -20.82 0.59 -13.57
CA LEU A 247 -19.43 0.91 -13.21
C LEU A 247 -18.77 1.72 -14.32
N LEU A 248 -18.31 2.91 -13.99
CA LEU A 248 -17.65 3.82 -14.93
C LEU A 248 -16.22 3.35 -15.19
N ALA A 249 -15.90 3.06 -16.45
CA ALA A 249 -14.54 2.72 -16.86
C ALA A 249 -13.72 4.00 -17.03
N LEU A 250 -12.67 4.16 -16.23
CA LEU A 250 -11.81 5.35 -16.22
C LEU A 250 -10.35 4.97 -16.42
N PRO A 251 -9.57 5.70 -17.21
CA PRO A 251 -8.15 5.46 -17.37
C PRO A 251 -7.39 5.60 -16.04
N ASP A 252 -7.79 6.58 -15.23
CA ASP A 252 -7.13 6.93 -13.98
C ASP A 252 -8.17 7.40 -12.95
N PRO A 253 -8.26 6.77 -11.77
CA PRO A 253 -9.18 7.16 -10.71
C PRO A 253 -8.83 8.50 -10.06
N TYR A 254 -7.66 9.08 -10.36
CA TYR A 254 -7.21 10.41 -9.89
C TYR A 254 -7.14 11.45 -11.00
N GLY A 255 -7.30 11.04 -12.24
CA GLY A 255 -7.14 11.88 -13.41
C GLY A 255 -8.31 12.80 -13.71
N SER A 256 -8.13 13.62 -14.73
CA SER A 256 -9.13 14.64 -15.15
C SER A 256 -10.49 14.06 -15.53
N ALA A 257 -10.51 12.85 -16.11
CA ALA A 257 -11.77 12.18 -16.47
C ALA A 257 -12.59 11.80 -15.23
N CYS A 258 -11.93 11.31 -14.17
CA CYS A 258 -12.56 11.03 -12.88
C CYS A 258 -13.06 12.33 -12.23
N ALA A 259 -12.23 13.36 -12.19
CA ALA A 259 -12.61 14.69 -11.67
C ALA A 259 -13.85 15.25 -12.39
N ALA A 260 -13.92 15.12 -13.71
CA ALA A 260 -15.09 15.55 -14.50
C ALA A 260 -16.35 14.74 -14.16
N ALA A 261 -16.22 13.41 -13.98
CA ALA A 261 -17.34 12.55 -13.61
C ALA A 261 -17.87 12.86 -12.19
N LEU A 262 -16.96 13.14 -11.24
CA LEU A 262 -17.33 13.58 -9.89
C LEU A 262 -18.05 14.93 -9.91
N LYS A 263 -17.51 15.93 -10.63
CA LYS A 263 -18.06 17.29 -10.74
C LYS A 263 -19.45 17.29 -11.37
N SER A 264 -19.65 16.53 -12.43
CA SER A 264 -20.94 16.44 -13.13
C SER A 264 -22.00 15.59 -12.42
N GLY A 265 -21.60 14.82 -11.38
CA GLY A 265 -22.48 13.86 -10.70
C GLY A 265 -22.69 12.55 -11.48
N ARG A 266 -21.94 12.30 -12.55
CA ARG A 266 -21.98 11.02 -13.28
C ARG A 266 -21.42 9.86 -12.47
N LEU A 267 -20.59 10.12 -11.47
CA LEU A 267 -20.12 9.13 -10.52
C LEU A 267 -20.74 9.41 -9.15
N ALA A 268 -21.78 8.66 -8.80
CA ALA A 268 -22.53 8.84 -7.56
C ALA A 268 -21.97 8.06 -6.38
N ALA A 269 -21.18 7.00 -6.61
CA ALA A 269 -20.52 6.24 -5.56
C ALA A 269 -19.21 5.64 -6.08
N THR A 270 -18.32 5.26 -5.14
CA THR A 270 -17.07 4.57 -5.46
C THR A 270 -16.53 3.81 -4.26
N ALA A 271 -16.05 2.58 -4.50
CA ALA A 271 -15.34 1.78 -3.52
C ALA A 271 -13.85 2.11 -3.57
N MET A 272 -13.38 2.91 -2.61
CA MET A 272 -12.00 3.38 -2.56
C MET A 272 -11.49 3.39 -1.11
N PRO A 273 -10.18 3.29 -0.90
CA PRO A 273 -9.63 3.32 0.44
C PRO A 273 -9.73 4.70 1.10
N ASN A 274 -9.53 4.71 2.42
CA ASN A 274 -9.65 5.90 3.28
C ASN A 274 -8.92 7.14 2.74
N TRP A 275 -7.72 6.99 2.21
CA TRP A 275 -6.94 8.10 1.67
C TRP A 275 -7.58 8.76 0.43
N TYR A 276 -8.49 8.06 -0.27
CA TYR A 276 -9.20 8.64 -1.42
C TYR A 276 -10.11 9.82 -1.03
N ASN A 277 -10.59 9.87 0.21
CA ASN A 277 -11.31 11.04 0.70
C ASN A 277 -10.50 12.34 0.51
N ALA A 278 -9.22 12.34 0.91
CA ALA A 278 -8.35 13.52 0.75
C ALA A 278 -7.86 13.69 -0.70
N TYR A 279 -7.30 12.64 -1.29
CA TYR A 279 -6.60 12.72 -2.60
C TYR A 279 -7.53 12.62 -3.81
N GLY A 280 -8.67 11.97 -3.68
CA GLY A 280 -9.65 11.80 -4.74
C GLY A 280 -10.80 12.80 -4.63
N LEU A 281 -11.54 12.80 -3.52
CA LEU A 281 -12.74 13.60 -3.36
C LEU A 281 -12.44 15.07 -3.05
N GLN A 282 -11.79 15.34 -1.92
CA GLN A 282 -11.55 16.75 -1.50
C GLN A 282 -10.65 17.49 -2.47
N ALA A 283 -9.67 16.82 -3.09
CA ALA A 283 -8.79 17.45 -4.08
C ALA A 283 -9.52 17.83 -5.38
N ASN A 284 -10.50 17.03 -5.84
CA ASN A 284 -11.17 17.24 -7.12
C ASN A 284 -12.50 17.98 -7.00
N VAL A 285 -13.22 17.79 -5.89
CA VAL A 285 -14.59 18.33 -5.70
C VAL A 285 -14.78 18.94 -4.31
N PRO A 286 -13.93 19.91 -3.90
CA PRO A 286 -14.01 20.55 -2.58
C PRO A 286 -15.36 21.24 -2.33
N ASP A 287 -16.03 21.70 -3.38
CA ASP A 287 -17.35 22.32 -3.36
C ASP A 287 -18.50 21.34 -3.05
N GLN A 288 -18.23 20.04 -3.06
CA GLN A 288 -19.19 19.00 -2.67
C GLN A 288 -19.11 18.62 -1.19
N LYS A 289 -18.40 19.41 -0.37
CA LYS A 289 -18.34 19.23 1.08
C LYS A 289 -19.75 19.09 1.67
N GLY A 290 -19.93 18.08 2.52
CA GLY A 290 -21.20 17.77 3.19
C GLY A 290 -22.18 16.94 2.37
N ARG A 291 -21.93 16.71 1.05
CA ARG A 291 -22.80 15.90 0.18
C ARG A 291 -22.41 14.44 0.12
N TRP A 292 -21.19 14.12 0.52
CA TRP A 292 -20.67 12.75 0.54
C TRP A 292 -20.90 12.09 1.90
N ARG A 293 -21.08 10.79 1.87
CA ARG A 293 -21.08 9.91 3.04
C ARG A 293 -20.20 8.71 2.74
N MET A 294 -19.86 7.96 3.76
CA MET A 294 -19.23 6.67 3.59
C MET A 294 -19.95 5.59 4.40
N ARG A 295 -19.82 4.35 3.95
CA ARG A 295 -20.29 3.15 4.63
C ARG A 295 -19.36 1.98 4.36
N THR A 296 -19.52 0.88 5.09
CA THR A 296 -18.88 -0.39 4.73
C THR A 296 -19.32 -0.83 3.33
N LEU A 297 -18.48 -1.61 2.66
CA LEU A 297 -18.82 -2.17 1.35
C LEU A 297 -20.06 -3.08 1.45
N PRO A 298 -20.93 -3.10 0.42
CA PRO A 298 -21.90 -4.17 0.26
C PRO A 298 -21.16 -5.50 0.12
N ARG A 299 -21.70 -6.61 0.63
CA ARG A 299 -21.13 -7.94 0.38
C ARG A 299 -21.44 -8.40 -1.05
N PHE A 300 -20.69 -9.34 -1.57
CA PHE A 300 -21.17 -10.12 -2.71
C PHE A 300 -22.29 -11.06 -2.27
N ALA A 301 -23.24 -11.39 -3.15
CA ALA A 301 -24.31 -12.36 -2.85
C ALA A 301 -23.74 -13.71 -2.43
N GLY A 302 -22.59 -14.10 -2.99
CA GLY A 302 -21.83 -15.28 -2.60
C GLY A 302 -21.07 -15.17 -1.27
N GLY A 303 -21.14 -14.03 -0.56
CA GLY A 303 -20.46 -13.80 0.73
C GLY A 303 -19.26 -12.86 0.63
N GLY A 304 -18.27 -13.06 1.48
CA GLY A 304 -17.08 -12.21 1.60
C GLY A 304 -17.15 -11.18 2.71
N HIS A 305 -16.37 -10.12 2.62
CA HIS A 305 -16.12 -9.12 3.66
C HIS A 305 -16.90 -7.82 3.44
N ILE A 306 -17.08 -7.02 4.49
CA ILE A 306 -17.68 -5.67 4.42
C ILE A 306 -16.62 -4.55 4.25
N GLY A 307 -15.36 -4.93 4.17
CA GLY A 307 -14.22 -4.09 3.88
C GLY A 307 -13.29 -4.79 2.91
N SER A 308 -12.34 -4.03 2.38
CA SER A 308 -11.23 -4.53 1.58
C SER A 308 -10.01 -3.66 1.81
N THR A 309 -8.93 -3.94 1.11
CA THR A 309 -7.73 -3.10 1.12
C THR A 309 -7.26 -2.83 -0.30
N LEU A 310 -6.73 -1.64 -0.53
CA LEU A 310 -6.10 -1.27 -1.80
C LEU A 310 -4.93 -0.33 -1.53
N GLY A 311 -3.74 -0.71 -2.01
CA GLY A 311 -2.53 0.06 -1.77
C GLY A 311 -2.03 -0.03 -0.33
N GLY A 312 -1.23 0.94 0.06
CA GLY A 312 -0.55 1.03 1.35
C GLY A 312 0.96 1.09 1.19
N THR A 313 1.62 1.48 2.26
CA THR A 313 3.08 1.62 2.31
C THR A 313 3.59 1.01 3.60
N ALA A 314 4.61 0.18 3.55
CA ALA A 314 5.31 -0.22 4.76
C ALA A 314 6.58 0.61 4.96
N PHE A 315 6.93 0.84 6.22
CA PHE A 315 8.23 1.36 6.56
C PHE A 315 9.15 0.23 7.00
N ALA A 316 10.28 0.11 6.29
CA ALA A 316 11.33 -0.86 6.56
C ALA A 316 12.59 -0.13 7.06
N VAL A 317 13.23 -0.68 8.10
CA VAL A 317 14.52 -0.21 8.61
C VAL A 317 15.62 -0.97 7.89
N LEU A 318 16.59 -0.25 7.32
CA LEU A 318 17.75 -0.91 6.71
C LEU A 318 18.72 -1.36 7.81
N LYS A 319 19.20 -2.59 7.68
CA LYS A 319 20.19 -3.16 8.60
C LYS A 319 21.60 -2.70 8.26
N ASP A 320 22.53 -2.96 9.15
CA ASP A 320 23.96 -2.67 9.00
C ASP A 320 24.28 -1.19 8.76
N LYS A 321 23.37 -0.29 9.20
CA LYS A 321 23.58 1.16 9.18
C LYS A 321 23.91 1.65 10.60
N PRO A 322 24.71 2.72 10.73
CA PRO A 322 25.01 3.30 12.04
C PRO A 322 23.75 3.71 12.82
N HIS A 323 22.68 4.11 12.13
CA HIS A 323 21.45 4.60 12.72
C HIS A 323 20.31 3.57 12.74
N SER A 324 20.52 2.28 12.38
CA SER A 324 19.43 1.28 12.34
C SER A 324 18.69 1.16 13.66
N GLN A 325 19.39 1.21 14.81
CA GLN A 325 18.75 1.16 16.14
C GLN A 325 17.89 2.38 16.41
N ALA A 326 18.36 3.56 16.04
CA ALA A 326 17.58 4.80 16.18
C ALA A 326 16.36 4.83 15.24
N ALA A 327 16.52 4.36 13.99
CA ALA A 327 15.44 4.24 13.03
C ALA A 327 14.37 3.25 13.51
N LEU A 328 14.77 2.10 14.08
CA LEU A 328 13.85 1.13 14.66
C LEU A 328 13.11 1.68 15.88
N GLU A 329 13.80 2.40 16.78
CA GLU A 329 13.14 3.05 17.93
C GLU A 329 12.13 4.10 17.46
N LEU A 330 12.49 4.94 16.48
CA LEU A 330 11.57 5.93 15.90
C LEU A 330 10.35 5.25 15.28
N LEU A 331 10.56 4.19 14.49
CA LEU A 331 9.49 3.43 13.85
C LEU A 331 8.54 2.84 14.91
N ARG A 332 9.07 2.21 15.97
CA ARG A 332 8.25 1.67 17.08
C ARG A 332 7.41 2.75 17.76
N ARG A 333 7.99 3.91 18.06
CA ARG A 333 7.27 5.02 18.69
C ARG A 333 6.14 5.53 17.83
N VAL A 334 6.37 5.67 16.53
CA VAL A 334 5.39 6.22 15.58
C VAL A 334 4.31 5.20 15.20
N TYR A 335 4.65 3.92 15.09
CA TYR A 335 3.78 2.89 14.49
C TYR A 335 3.24 1.85 15.50
N LEU A 336 3.83 1.73 16.67
CA LEU A 336 3.47 0.70 17.64
C LEU A 336 3.13 1.28 19.03
N SER A 337 2.90 2.60 19.11
CA SER A 337 2.35 3.22 20.32
C SER A 337 1.01 3.89 20.02
N ARG A 338 0.13 3.99 21.02
CA ARG A 338 -1.14 4.70 20.93
C ARG A 338 -0.95 6.14 20.45
N GLU A 339 -0.05 6.87 21.10
CA GLU A 339 0.23 8.27 20.81
C GLU A 339 0.74 8.47 19.39
N GLY A 340 1.64 7.60 18.93
CA GLY A 340 2.17 7.62 17.56
C GLY A 340 1.08 7.36 16.52
N GLN A 341 0.20 6.41 16.76
CA GLN A 341 -0.91 6.08 15.86
C GLN A 341 -1.93 7.23 15.74
N ILE A 342 -2.29 7.84 16.86
CA ILE A 342 -3.18 9.03 16.90
C ILE A 342 -2.52 10.22 16.19
N LEU A 343 -1.23 10.46 16.45
CA LEU A 343 -0.47 11.52 15.77
C LEU A 343 -0.47 11.30 14.24
N ARG A 344 -0.28 10.06 13.78
CA ARG A 344 -0.31 9.72 12.34
C ARG A 344 -1.66 10.03 11.72
N TYR A 345 -2.75 9.64 12.38
CA TYR A 345 -4.09 9.94 11.90
C TYR A 345 -4.33 11.45 11.82
N LYS A 346 -4.03 12.19 12.89
CA LYS A 346 -4.22 13.65 12.94
C LYS A 346 -3.32 14.43 11.97
N SER A 347 -2.11 13.95 11.70
CA SER A 347 -1.15 14.66 10.84
C SER A 347 -1.28 14.34 9.36
N GLY A 348 -1.72 13.12 9.00
CA GLY A 348 -1.72 12.62 7.64
C GLY A 348 -2.97 11.84 7.22
N GLY A 349 -3.96 11.62 8.10
CA GLY A 349 -5.15 10.84 7.80
C GLY A 349 -4.90 9.32 7.73
N PHE A 350 -3.73 8.86 8.21
CA PHE A 350 -3.35 7.45 8.17
C PHE A 350 -4.08 6.67 9.26
N LEU A 351 -4.90 5.70 8.86
CA LEU A 351 -5.65 4.87 9.80
C LEU A 351 -4.72 4.07 10.73
N PRO A 352 -5.16 3.80 11.98
CA PRO A 352 -4.39 2.95 12.87
C PRO A 352 -4.14 1.56 12.30
N THR A 353 -2.94 1.04 12.50
CA THR A 353 -2.58 -0.34 12.15
C THR A 353 -2.80 -1.31 13.30
N LEU A 354 -3.06 -0.80 14.50
CA LEU A 354 -3.44 -1.57 15.69
C LEU A 354 -4.96 -1.61 15.82
N LYS A 355 -5.52 -2.81 15.85
CA LYS A 355 -6.98 -3.08 15.82
C LYS A 355 -7.72 -2.45 17.00
N HIS A 356 -7.17 -2.55 18.22
CA HIS A 356 -7.81 -2.00 19.41
C HIS A 356 -8.04 -0.49 19.34
N LEU A 357 -7.24 0.25 18.56
CA LEU A 357 -7.35 1.71 18.43
C LEU A 357 -8.57 2.18 17.66
N TYR A 358 -9.25 1.29 16.93
CA TYR A 358 -10.53 1.63 16.31
C TYR A 358 -11.66 1.83 17.33
N GLN A 359 -11.40 1.50 18.61
CA GLN A 359 -12.28 1.77 19.75
C GLN A 359 -11.72 2.86 20.68
N ASP A 360 -10.61 3.51 20.31
CA ASP A 360 -10.01 4.56 21.11
C ASP A 360 -10.94 5.79 21.16
N PRO A 361 -11.30 6.31 22.36
CA PRO A 361 -12.25 7.41 22.49
C PRO A 361 -11.85 8.68 21.72
N GLU A 362 -10.55 8.94 21.60
CA GLU A 362 -10.04 10.13 20.87
C GLU A 362 -10.23 10.00 19.36
N LEU A 363 -10.17 8.77 18.82
CA LEU A 363 -10.38 8.49 17.41
C LEU A 363 -11.87 8.33 17.08
N VAL A 364 -12.63 7.63 17.91
CA VAL A 364 -14.08 7.41 17.74
C VAL A 364 -14.84 8.73 17.71
N ALA A 365 -14.40 9.72 18.49
CA ALA A 365 -14.99 11.07 18.49
C ALA A 365 -14.71 11.88 17.21
N THR A 366 -13.96 11.32 16.23
CA THR A 366 -13.58 12.06 15.02
C THR A 366 -14.74 12.11 14.02
N GLU A 367 -15.18 13.31 13.71
CA GLU A 367 -16.14 13.60 12.65
C GLU A 367 -15.42 14.16 11.43
N ASP A 368 -15.89 13.77 10.23
CA ASP A 368 -15.37 14.31 8.97
C ASP A 368 -16.35 15.32 8.37
N ALA A 369 -15.97 16.59 8.40
CA ALA A 369 -16.79 17.69 7.90
C ALA A 369 -17.06 17.60 6.37
N TYR A 370 -16.14 16.99 5.61
CA TYR A 370 -16.36 16.77 4.17
C TYR A 370 -17.43 15.69 3.94
N LEU A 371 -17.49 14.70 4.81
CA LEU A 371 -18.51 13.65 4.83
C LEU A 371 -19.76 14.02 5.67
N GLY A 372 -20.05 15.32 5.79
CA GLY A 372 -21.25 15.82 6.45
C GLY A 372 -21.27 15.67 7.97
N GLY A 373 -20.11 15.67 8.61
CA GLY A 373 -20.01 15.48 10.07
C GLY A 373 -20.15 14.02 10.50
N GLN A 374 -19.99 13.06 9.58
CA GLN A 374 -20.12 11.63 9.89
C GLN A 374 -18.99 11.18 10.84
N PRO A 375 -19.32 10.41 11.92
CA PRO A 375 -18.33 9.73 12.74
C PRO A 375 -17.64 8.61 11.93
N VAL A 376 -16.43 8.87 11.43
CA VAL A 376 -15.78 8.00 10.43
C VAL A 376 -15.30 6.67 11.01
N PHE A 377 -14.94 6.64 12.30
CA PHE A 377 -14.49 5.42 12.96
C PHE A 377 -15.61 4.40 13.20
N ASP A 378 -16.87 4.80 13.16
CA ASP A 378 -18.00 3.85 13.16
C ASP A 378 -17.98 2.94 11.93
N VAL A 379 -17.54 3.46 10.80
CA VAL A 379 -17.42 2.71 9.54
C VAL A 379 -16.07 1.99 9.49
N TYR A 380 -14.98 2.69 9.76
CA TYR A 380 -13.65 2.08 9.70
C TYR A 380 -13.47 0.98 10.74
N GLY A 381 -14.03 1.12 11.95
CA GLY A 381 -13.97 0.09 12.98
C GLY A 381 -14.66 -1.20 12.57
N LYS A 382 -15.85 -1.11 11.97
CA LYS A 382 -16.56 -2.27 11.42
C LYS A 382 -15.79 -2.94 10.29
N ALA A 383 -15.25 -2.14 9.35
CA ALA A 383 -14.48 -2.66 8.23
C ALA A 383 -13.14 -3.28 8.68
N ALA A 384 -12.46 -2.69 9.66
CA ALA A 384 -11.22 -3.21 10.23
C ALA A 384 -11.41 -4.56 10.95
N ALA A 385 -12.58 -4.77 11.56
CA ALA A 385 -12.93 -6.03 12.23
C ALA A 385 -13.15 -7.19 11.24
N ASP A 386 -13.45 -6.90 9.98
CA ASP A 386 -13.73 -7.85 8.90
C ASP A 386 -12.82 -7.61 7.68
N LEU A 387 -11.54 -7.23 7.92
CA LEU A 387 -10.58 -6.98 6.86
C LEU A 387 -10.03 -8.30 6.32
N PRO A 388 -10.03 -8.53 4.98
CA PRO A 388 -9.48 -9.74 4.40
C PRO A 388 -7.97 -9.82 4.58
N LEU A 389 -7.47 -11.06 4.72
CA LEU A 389 -6.03 -11.31 4.64
C LEU A 389 -5.52 -11.07 3.21
N PHE A 390 -4.33 -10.52 3.11
CA PHE A 390 -3.70 -10.25 1.83
C PHE A 390 -2.26 -10.76 1.83
N TYR A 391 -1.98 -11.72 0.97
CA TYR A 391 -0.65 -12.28 0.77
C TYR A 391 -0.05 -11.85 -0.57
N GLN A 392 1.25 -11.68 -0.59
CA GLN A 392 2.03 -11.36 -1.79
C GLN A 392 3.11 -12.41 -2.04
N ALA A 393 3.57 -12.49 -3.28
CA ALA A 393 4.67 -13.36 -3.69
C ALA A 393 5.59 -12.66 -4.70
N PRO A 394 6.83 -13.12 -4.89
CA PRO A 394 7.76 -12.55 -5.89
C PRO A 394 7.18 -12.47 -7.30
N GLY A 395 6.25 -13.38 -7.65
CA GLY A 395 5.57 -13.41 -8.95
C GLY A 395 4.48 -12.35 -9.16
N MET A 396 4.18 -11.50 -8.18
CA MET A 396 3.09 -10.53 -8.26
C MET A 396 3.22 -9.56 -9.44
N GLN A 397 4.42 -9.05 -9.71
CA GLN A 397 4.65 -8.16 -10.85
C GLN A 397 4.41 -8.87 -12.19
N ILE A 398 4.91 -10.10 -12.32
CA ILE A 398 4.70 -10.91 -13.52
C ILE A 398 3.20 -11.15 -13.73
N LEU A 399 2.46 -11.46 -12.65
CA LEU A 399 1.02 -11.66 -12.73
C LEU A 399 0.29 -10.39 -13.18
N ALA A 400 0.64 -9.23 -12.62
CA ALA A 400 0.04 -7.95 -13.01
C ALA A 400 0.27 -7.66 -14.52
N ASP A 401 1.48 -7.89 -15.01
CA ASP A 401 1.84 -7.61 -16.40
C ASP A 401 1.06 -8.48 -17.39
N VAL A 402 0.81 -9.77 -17.05
CA VAL A 402 0.13 -10.70 -17.96
C VAL A 402 -1.39 -10.79 -17.77
N LEU A 403 -1.91 -10.37 -16.61
CA LEU A 403 -3.34 -10.45 -16.29
C LEU A 403 -4.10 -9.18 -16.72
N GLY A 404 -3.46 -8.03 -16.69
CA GLY A 404 -4.11 -6.73 -16.94
C GLY A 404 -4.79 -6.65 -18.31
N GLY A 405 -4.12 -7.08 -19.39
CA GLY A 405 -4.69 -7.11 -20.72
C GLY A 405 -5.93 -8.01 -20.85
N PRO A 406 -5.86 -9.29 -20.45
CA PRO A 406 -7.02 -10.18 -20.42
C PRO A 406 -8.20 -9.64 -19.59
N VAL A 407 -7.95 -9.09 -18.40
CA VAL A 407 -9.00 -8.48 -17.57
C VAL A 407 -9.64 -7.30 -18.30
N LEU A 408 -8.85 -6.41 -18.90
CA LEU A 408 -9.35 -5.30 -19.71
C LEU A 408 -10.23 -5.74 -20.87
N ASP A 409 -9.84 -6.83 -21.55
CA ASP A 409 -10.62 -7.38 -22.65
C ASP A 409 -11.97 -7.94 -22.17
N ALA A 410 -12.02 -8.58 -21.00
CA ALA A 410 -13.27 -9.01 -20.38
C ALA A 410 -14.15 -7.81 -20.00
N LEU A 411 -13.58 -6.76 -19.39
CA LEU A 411 -14.30 -5.54 -19.03
C LEU A 411 -14.91 -4.86 -20.26
N LYS A 412 -14.20 -4.83 -21.40
CA LYS A 412 -14.65 -4.28 -22.67
C LYS A 412 -15.56 -5.23 -23.48
N GLY A 413 -15.84 -6.45 -22.99
CA GLY A 413 -16.66 -7.43 -23.67
C GLY A 413 -16.02 -8.06 -24.92
N ARG A 414 -14.70 -7.95 -25.07
CA ARG A 414 -13.94 -8.56 -26.19
C ARG A 414 -13.74 -10.07 -26.03
N THR A 415 -13.74 -10.51 -24.77
CA THR A 415 -13.65 -11.93 -24.39
C THR A 415 -14.55 -12.22 -23.20
N SER A 416 -14.85 -13.49 -22.95
CA SER A 416 -15.57 -13.84 -21.72
C SER A 416 -14.67 -13.72 -20.48
N PRO A 417 -15.23 -13.44 -19.31
CA PRO A 417 -14.47 -13.41 -18.05
C PRO A 417 -13.69 -14.70 -17.78
N ASP A 418 -14.28 -15.86 -18.08
CA ASP A 418 -13.63 -17.16 -17.94
C ASP A 418 -12.42 -17.29 -18.87
N ALA A 419 -12.58 -16.99 -20.15
CA ALA A 419 -11.48 -17.07 -21.13
C ALA A 419 -10.36 -16.09 -20.79
N ALA A 420 -10.68 -14.89 -20.28
CA ALA A 420 -9.71 -13.89 -19.82
C ALA A 420 -8.89 -14.39 -18.64
N LEU A 421 -9.56 -14.94 -17.62
CA LEU A 421 -8.90 -15.48 -16.44
C LEU A 421 -7.95 -16.62 -16.81
N GLN A 422 -8.42 -17.57 -17.63
CA GLN A 422 -7.59 -18.68 -18.10
C GLN A 422 -6.43 -18.24 -19.00
N ALA A 423 -6.59 -17.16 -19.78
CA ALA A 423 -5.50 -16.60 -20.58
C ALA A 423 -4.40 -16.02 -19.68
N GLY A 424 -4.75 -15.22 -18.67
CA GLY A 424 -3.81 -14.67 -17.69
C GLY A 424 -3.07 -15.77 -16.92
N LEU A 425 -3.79 -16.80 -16.45
CA LEU A 425 -3.21 -17.95 -15.75
C LEU A 425 -2.21 -18.72 -16.61
N ARG A 426 -2.53 -18.98 -17.87
CA ARG A 426 -1.60 -19.64 -18.80
C ARG A 426 -0.35 -18.80 -19.03
N ALA A 427 -0.50 -17.51 -19.27
CA ALA A 427 0.62 -16.60 -19.51
C ALA A 427 1.54 -16.51 -18.29
N TYR A 428 0.98 -16.41 -17.07
CA TYR A 428 1.76 -16.45 -15.85
C TYR A 428 2.57 -17.73 -15.69
N ARG A 429 1.91 -18.90 -15.84
CA ARG A 429 2.58 -20.21 -15.73
C ARG A 429 3.72 -20.39 -16.76
N GLN A 430 3.61 -19.77 -17.94
CA GLN A 430 4.67 -19.78 -18.95
C GLN A 430 5.87 -18.92 -18.58
N GLN A 431 5.64 -17.77 -17.92
CA GLN A 431 6.73 -16.86 -17.53
C GLN A 431 7.48 -17.34 -16.28
N VAL A 432 6.79 -17.91 -15.31
CA VAL A 432 7.42 -18.40 -14.06
C VAL A 432 8.23 -19.68 -14.28
N LYS A 433 7.99 -20.41 -15.38
CA LYS A 433 8.78 -21.60 -15.75
C LYS A 433 10.11 -21.26 -16.46
N ARG A 434 10.33 -20.01 -16.84
CA ARG A 434 11.57 -19.52 -17.47
C ARG A 434 12.52 -18.96 -16.43
#